data_d41b7a251a5aed7d5a2b8549a01534ea
#
_entry.id   d41b7a251a5aed7d5a2b8549a01534ea
#
_cell.length_a   1.000
_cell.length_b   1.000
_cell.length_c   1.000
_cell.angle_alpha   90.00
_cell.angle_beta   90.00
_cell.angle_gamma   90.00
#
_symmetry.space_group_name_H-M   'P 1'
#
loop_
_entity.id
_entity.type
_entity.pdbx_description
1 polymer ?
#
loop_
_entity_poly.entity_id
_entity_poly.type
_entity_poly.pdbx_seq_one_letter_code
_entity_poly.pdbx_strand_id
1 'polypeptide(L)'
;MNTEKLLKIKKWIGLDEAAERLTSIFEERITVLDLIELGLERDIVLSVRLPYGEKFVGREMVYKEIPITEHLLELFMFRKGCEEHSLRSLSKDEVLKSYKDEFDEYLNEEFKKTCEKLSENYGSNYAEMSLEAFLKTATFGDYEYVSDPKYLSEVIYDLPMIGAEVLDVQRLYSINKGYESKGLINLNGPFLKDKSGKLINLMEAFDHKSRKSSASGLDPMNYFPCDRLPTHSELGFRPENLIAFERSVSNVPDVKDAGLSLLVGAML
;
A
#
# COMPACT_ATOMS: atom_id res chain seq x y z
N MET A 1 -25.57 -28.56 4.74
CA MET A 1 -26.35 -27.29 4.67
C MET A 1 -25.58 -26.35 3.76
N ASN A 2 -26.21 -25.76 2.74
CA ASN A 2 -25.53 -25.12 1.62
C ASN A 2 -24.82 -23.82 2.07
N THR A 3 -23.56 -23.94 2.47
CA THR A 3 -22.70 -22.86 3.00
C THR A 3 -22.51 -21.69 2.04
N GLU A 4 -22.66 -21.91 0.72
CA GLU A 4 -22.59 -20.85 -0.28
C GLU A 4 -23.73 -19.83 -0.20
N LYS A 5 -24.95 -20.24 0.24
CA LYS A 5 -26.08 -19.31 0.33
C LYS A 5 -25.92 -18.32 1.48
N LEU A 6 -25.33 -18.75 2.59
CA LEU A 6 -25.05 -17.88 3.75
C LEU A 6 -23.99 -16.84 3.43
N LEU A 7 -22.94 -17.18 2.67
CA LEU A 7 -21.90 -16.24 2.25
C LEU A 7 -22.42 -15.11 1.38
N LYS A 8 -23.41 -15.39 0.51
CA LYS A 8 -24.03 -14.35 -0.34
C LYS A 8 -24.82 -13.31 0.47
N ILE A 9 -25.18 -13.62 1.71
CA ILE A 9 -25.94 -12.73 2.60
C ILE A 9 -25.03 -12.01 3.58
N LYS A 10 -23.94 -12.64 4.02
CA LYS A 10 -22.96 -12.03 4.92
C LYS A 10 -22.22 -10.90 4.21
N LYS A 11 -21.90 -9.85 4.96
CA LYS A 11 -21.05 -8.74 4.51
C LYS A 11 -19.64 -8.83 5.07
N TRP A 12 -19.43 -9.72 6.05
CA TRP A 12 -18.19 -9.88 6.80
C TRP A 12 -18.00 -11.32 7.26
N ILE A 13 -16.74 -11.77 7.20
CA ILE A 13 -16.27 -13.06 7.69
C ILE A 13 -15.04 -12.77 8.56
N GLY A 14 -15.09 -13.14 9.84
CA GLY A 14 -13.93 -13.03 10.74
C GLY A 14 -12.85 -14.04 10.39
N LEU A 15 -11.64 -13.81 10.91
CA LEU A 15 -10.48 -14.68 10.62
C LEU A 15 -10.71 -16.13 11.06
N ASP A 16 -11.28 -16.35 12.26
CA ASP A 16 -11.57 -17.69 12.75
C ASP A 16 -12.57 -18.45 11.85
N GLU A 17 -13.66 -17.79 11.49
CA GLU A 17 -14.67 -18.36 10.58
C GLU A 17 -14.08 -18.67 9.20
N ALA A 18 -13.20 -17.80 8.69
CA ALA A 18 -12.51 -18.01 7.42
C ALA A 18 -11.56 -19.22 7.49
N ALA A 19 -10.79 -19.34 8.59
CA ALA A 19 -9.89 -20.47 8.82
C ALA A 19 -10.64 -21.81 8.88
N GLU A 20 -11.74 -21.87 9.64
CA GLU A 20 -12.61 -23.07 9.71
C GLU A 20 -13.18 -23.44 8.32
N ARG A 21 -13.62 -22.44 7.57
CA ARG A 21 -14.17 -22.66 6.25
C ARG A 21 -13.13 -23.18 5.27
N LEU A 22 -11.96 -22.55 5.18
CA LEU A 22 -10.91 -22.99 4.26
C LEU A 22 -10.35 -24.35 4.65
N THR A 23 -10.22 -24.65 5.96
CA THR A 23 -9.90 -25.99 6.48
C THR A 23 -10.89 -27.03 5.94
N SER A 24 -12.19 -26.71 5.95
CA SER A 24 -13.23 -27.64 5.44
C SER A 24 -13.21 -27.81 3.91
N ILE A 25 -12.80 -26.77 3.15
CA ILE A 25 -12.78 -26.80 1.68
C ILE A 25 -11.55 -27.51 1.16
N PHE A 26 -10.38 -27.22 1.75
CA PHE A 26 -9.11 -27.76 1.28
C PHE A 26 -8.71 -29.07 1.97
N GLU A 27 -9.52 -29.53 2.96
CA GLU A 27 -9.25 -30.74 3.76
C GLU A 27 -7.86 -30.68 4.43
N GLU A 28 -7.33 -29.48 4.63
CA GLU A 28 -6.04 -29.20 5.26
C GLU A 28 -6.26 -28.17 6.38
N ARG A 29 -5.53 -28.36 7.52
CA ARG A 29 -5.66 -27.48 8.66
C ARG A 29 -5.10 -26.08 8.32
N ILE A 30 -5.98 -25.10 8.22
CA ILE A 30 -5.66 -23.67 8.04
C ILE A 30 -5.94 -22.94 9.34
N THR A 31 -4.97 -22.16 9.79
CA THR A 31 -5.07 -21.36 11.02
C THR A 31 -5.25 -19.87 10.69
N VAL A 32 -5.64 -19.09 11.69
CA VAL A 32 -5.70 -17.62 11.58
C VAL A 32 -4.33 -17.06 11.22
N LEU A 33 -3.24 -17.66 11.73
CA LEU A 33 -1.89 -17.21 11.40
C LEU A 33 -1.54 -17.41 9.94
N ASP A 34 -1.95 -18.53 9.34
CA ASP A 34 -1.74 -18.78 7.92
C ASP A 34 -2.49 -17.76 7.06
N LEU A 35 -3.71 -17.38 7.47
CA LEU A 35 -4.48 -16.34 6.77
C LEU A 35 -3.84 -14.95 6.86
N ILE A 36 -3.27 -14.60 8.02
CA ILE A 36 -2.54 -13.35 8.19
C ILE A 36 -1.27 -13.34 7.33
N GLU A 37 -0.54 -14.45 7.29
CA GLU A 37 0.67 -14.63 6.48
C GLU A 37 0.36 -14.48 4.99
N LEU A 38 -0.63 -15.20 4.47
CA LEU A 38 -1.13 -15.06 3.09
C LEU A 38 -1.56 -13.61 2.79
N GLY A 39 -2.17 -12.92 3.75
CA GLY A 39 -2.53 -11.51 3.60
C GLY A 39 -1.32 -10.59 3.52
N LEU A 40 -0.27 -10.84 4.30
CA LEU A 40 0.99 -10.10 4.25
C LEU A 40 1.74 -10.34 2.92
N GLU A 41 1.66 -11.56 2.38
CA GLU A 41 2.21 -11.94 1.08
C GLU A 41 1.33 -11.44 -0.09
N ARG A 42 0.13 -10.95 0.19
CA ARG A 42 -0.88 -10.45 -0.76
C ARG A 42 -1.52 -11.54 -1.63
N ASP A 43 -1.41 -12.79 -1.22
CA ASP A 43 -2.06 -13.92 -1.89
C ASP A 43 -3.56 -13.94 -1.61
N ILE A 44 -3.99 -13.42 -0.45
CA ILE A 44 -5.38 -13.16 -0.12
C ILE A 44 -5.61 -11.70 0.27
N VAL A 45 -6.72 -11.12 -0.16
CA VAL A 45 -7.07 -9.74 0.19
C VAL A 45 -7.71 -9.72 1.57
N LEU A 46 -6.95 -9.25 2.57
CA LEU A 46 -7.48 -8.95 3.90
C LEU A 46 -8.37 -7.72 3.85
N SER A 47 -9.37 -7.71 4.72
CA SER A 47 -10.24 -6.56 4.92
C SER A 47 -10.22 -6.15 6.39
N VAL A 48 -10.52 -4.89 6.66
CA VAL A 48 -10.70 -4.35 7.99
C VAL A 48 -12.15 -3.91 8.18
N ARG A 49 -12.72 -4.23 9.34
CA ARG A 49 -13.98 -3.66 9.82
C ARG A 49 -13.68 -2.60 10.87
N LEU A 50 -13.99 -1.35 10.53
CA LEU A 50 -13.82 -0.22 11.44
C LEU A 50 -14.84 -0.28 12.59
N PRO A 51 -14.50 0.27 13.77
CA PRO A 51 -15.38 0.31 14.93
C PRO A 51 -16.75 0.92 14.61
N TYR A 52 -17.81 0.26 15.04
CA TYR A 52 -19.16 0.72 14.81
C TYR A 52 -19.49 1.93 15.68
N GLY A 53 -20.19 2.91 15.09
CA GLY A 53 -20.65 4.11 15.83
C GLY A 53 -19.61 5.25 15.88
N GLU A 54 -18.40 5.02 15.41
CA GLU A 54 -17.38 6.05 15.27
C GLU A 54 -17.36 6.63 13.85
N LYS A 55 -16.94 7.89 13.72
CA LYS A 55 -16.77 8.57 12.43
C LYS A 55 -15.30 8.69 12.11
N PHE A 56 -14.89 8.11 11.01
CA PHE A 56 -13.54 8.17 10.50
C PHE A 56 -13.47 9.11 9.30
N VAL A 57 -12.33 9.76 9.14
CA VAL A 57 -12.05 10.66 8.02
C VAL A 57 -11.04 9.97 7.11
N GLY A 58 -11.26 10.07 5.82
CA GLY A 58 -10.34 9.58 4.81
C GLY A 58 -10.16 10.58 3.69
N ARG A 59 -9.06 10.45 2.96
CA ARG A 59 -8.75 11.26 1.79
C ARG A 59 -8.43 10.35 0.62
N GLU A 60 -9.12 10.56 -0.49
CA GLU A 60 -8.97 9.74 -1.69
C GLU A 60 -7.60 10.01 -2.34
N MET A 61 -6.93 8.93 -2.75
CA MET A 61 -5.62 8.97 -3.38
C MET A 61 -5.62 8.20 -4.69
N VAL A 62 -4.71 8.56 -5.56
CA VAL A 62 -4.39 7.80 -6.77
C VAL A 62 -2.89 7.54 -6.82
N TYR A 63 -2.53 6.36 -7.32
CA TYR A 63 -1.14 6.08 -7.68
C TYR A 63 -0.84 6.77 -9.00
N LYS A 64 0.26 7.52 -9.03
CA LYS A 64 0.70 8.24 -10.20
C LYS A 64 2.16 7.92 -10.47
N GLU A 65 2.45 7.57 -11.69
CA GLU A 65 3.82 7.45 -12.16
C GLU A 65 4.24 8.76 -12.81
N ILE A 66 5.33 9.32 -12.33
CA ILE A 66 5.95 10.51 -12.92
C ILE A 66 7.32 10.12 -13.50
N PRO A 67 7.79 10.80 -14.55
CA PRO A 67 9.13 10.62 -15.05
C PRO A 67 10.16 10.80 -13.92
N ILE A 68 11.17 9.95 -13.88
CA ILE A 68 12.20 10.02 -12.83
C ILE A 68 12.89 11.39 -12.80
N THR A 69 13.04 12.03 -13.94
CA THR A 69 13.57 13.39 -14.08
C THR A 69 12.76 14.42 -13.31
N GLU A 70 11.44 14.32 -13.37
CA GLU A 70 10.54 15.23 -12.64
C GLU A 70 10.65 15.02 -11.12
N HIS A 71 10.67 13.78 -10.69
CA HIS A 71 10.87 13.43 -9.27
C HIS A 71 12.23 13.92 -8.74
N LEU A 72 13.30 13.67 -9.49
CA LEU A 72 14.65 14.13 -9.10
C LEU A 72 14.76 15.65 -9.08
N LEU A 73 14.06 16.36 -9.99
CA LEU A 73 13.98 17.81 -9.96
C LEU A 73 13.30 18.33 -8.70
N GLU A 74 12.21 17.71 -8.25
CA GLU A 74 11.52 18.07 -7.01
C GLU A 74 12.41 17.84 -5.78
N LEU A 75 13.13 16.72 -5.74
CA LEU A 75 14.10 16.44 -4.67
C LEU A 75 15.25 17.43 -4.66
N PHE A 76 15.79 17.78 -5.83
CA PHE A 76 16.82 18.80 -5.98
C PHE A 76 16.35 20.15 -5.47
N MET A 77 15.17 20.60 -5.89
CA MET A 77 14.56 21.85 -5.47
C MET A 77 14.32 21.86 -3.94
N PHE A 78 13.84 20.77 -3.37
CA PHE A 78 13.65 20.65 -1.92
C PHE A 78 14.98 20.78 -1.19
N ARG A 79 16.02 20.04 -1.61
CA ARG A 79 17.35 20.08 -1.02
C ARG A 79 17.95 21.48 -1.07
N LYS A 80 17.98 22.07 -2.26
CA LYS A 80 18.48 23.45 -2.47
C LYS A 80 17.63 24.50 -1.72
N GLY A 81 16.32 24.36 -1.68
CA GLY A 81 15.44 25.25 -0.92
C GLY A 81 15.62 25.17 0.61
N CYS A 82 16.20 24.09 1.13
CA CYS A 82 16.65 24.02 2.52
C CYS A 82 17.97 24.82 2.75
N GLU A 83 18.85 24.85 1.76
CA GLU A 83 20.11 25.59 1.77
C GLU A 83 19.89 27.08 1.48
N GLU A 84 19.06 27.39 0.49
CA GLU A 84 18.81 28.74 -0.03
C GLU A 84 17.30 29.03 -0.04
N HIS A 85 16.83 29.82 0.93
CA HIS A 85 15.39 30.14 1.10
C HIS A 85 14.76 30.84 -0.11
N SER A 86 15.56 31.53 -0.93
CA SER A 86 15.14 32.19 -2.18
C SER A 86 14.60 31.23 -3.23
N LEU A 87 15.07 29.99 -3.25
CA LEU A 87 14.65 28.97 -4.22
C LEU A 87 13.22 28.47 -4.01
N ARG A 88 12.66 28.61 -2.82
CA ARG A 88 11.29 28.16 -2.50
C ARG A 88 10.20 28.89 -3.29
N SER A 89 10.52 30.04 -3.89
CA SER A 89 9.59 30.85 -4.68
C SER A 89 9.77 30.66 -6.19
N LEU A 90 10.78 29.91 -6.63
CA LEU A 90 11.05 29.68 -8.05
C LEU A 90 10.21 28.53 -8.61
N SER A 91 9.76 28.70 -9.85
CA SER A 91 9.15 27.62 -10.62
C SER A 91 10.20 26.58 -11.07
N LYS A 92 9.75 25.38 -11.45
CA LYS A 92 10.61 24.31 -11.99
C LYS A 92 11.44 24.81 -13.19
N ASP A 93 10.84 25.58 -14.09
CA ASP A 93 11.51 26.13 -15.28
C ASP A 93 12.60 27.15 -14.92
N GLU A 94 12.36 27.99 -13.94
CA GLU A 94 13.34 28.98 -13.45
C GLU A 94 14.53 28.28 -12.78
N VAL A 95 14.28 27.22 -12.02
CA VAL A 95 15.35 26.42 -11.40
C VAL A 95 16.20 25.73 -12.46
N LEU A 96 15.58 25.07 -13.44
CA LEU A 96 16.30 24.41 -14.53
C LEU A 96 17.14 25.40 -15.35
N LYS A 97 16.65 26.65 -15.52
CA LYS A 97 17.39 27.69 -16.22
C LYS A 97 18.58 28.23 -15.43
N SER A 98 18.44 28.38 -14.13
CA SER A 98 19.44 29.03 -13.27
C SER A 98 20.46 28.07 -12.68
N TYR A 99 20.08 26.78 -12.48
CA TYR A 99 20.87 25.75 -11.79
C TYR A 99 21.07 24.50 -12.65
N LYS A 100 21.06 24.65 -13.98
CA LYS A 100 21.13 23.50 -14.90
C LYS A 100 22.35 22.62 -14.64
N ASP A 101 23.52 23.20 -14.56
CA ASP A 101 24.77 22.44 -14.40
C ASP A 101 24.79 21.67 -13.07
N GLU A 102 24.33 22.31 -12.00
CA GLU A 102 24.23 21.65 -10.68
C GLU A 102 23.16 20.55 -10.67
N PHE A 103 22.05 20.74 -11.38
CA PHE A 103 21.04 19.70 -11.52
C PHE A 103 21.55 18.54 -12.37
N ASP A 104 22.27 18.78 -13.45
CA ASP A 104 22.88 17.74 -14.29
C ASP A 104 23.92 16.92 -13.48
N GLU A 105 24.69 17.57 -12.63
CA GLU A 105 25.62 16.89 -11.71
C GLU A 105 24.85 16.01 -10.69
N TYR A 106 23.79 16.56 -10.08
CA TYR A 106 22.91 15.83 -9.16
C TYR A 106 22.27 14.60 -9.83
N LEU A 107 21.77 14.73 -11.08
CA LEU A 107 21.22 13.61 -11.86
C LEU A 107 22.25 12.49 -12.05
N ASN A 108 23.49 12.83 -12.38
CA ASN A 108 24.56 11.86 -12.55
C ASN A 108 24.91 11.13 -11.27
N GLU A 109 24.95 11.84 -10.13
CA GLU A 109 25.18 11.24 -8.83
C GLU A 109 24.07 10.26 -8.43
N GLU A 110 22.80 10.67 -8.55
CA GLU A 110 21.66 9.82 -8.18
C GLU A 110 21.51 8.61 -9.12
N PHE A 111 21.80 8.79 -10.41
CA PHE A 111 21.88 7.69 -11.37
C PHE A 111 22.94 6.66 -10.96
N LYS A 112 24.18 7.12 -10.65
CA LYS A 112 25.25 6.23 -10.22
C LYS A 112 24.88 5.44 -8.97
N LYS A 113 24.37 6.11 -7.94
CA LYS A 113 23.90 5.47 -6.70
C LYS A 113 22.79 4.43 -6.97
N THR A 114 21.89 4.75 -7.88
CA THR A 114 20.79 3.84 -8.26
C THR A 114 21.32 2.60 -8.97
N CYS A 115 22.23 2.77 -9.94
CA CYS A 115 22.86 1.65 -10.64
C CYS A 115 23.68 0.75 -9.70
N GLU A 116 24.41 1.33 -8.75
CA GLU A 116 25.14 0.59 -7.73
C GLU A 116 24.20 -0.29 -6.90
N LYS A 117 23.12 0.29 -6.36
CA LYS A 117 22.12 -0.45 -5.58
C LYS A 117 21.40 -1.54 -6.39
N LEU A 118 21.04 -1.25 -7.63
CA LEU A 118 20.39 -2.25 -8.51
C LEU A 118 21.36 -3.38 -8.85
N SER A 119 22.63 -3.07 -9.10
CA SER A 119 23.66 -4.08 -9.37
C SER A 119 23.92 -4.99 -8.16
N GLU A 120 23.91 -4.43 -6.95
CA GLU A 120 24.04 -5.19 -5.70
C GLU A 120 22.86 -6.16 -5.48
N ASN A 121 21.64 -5.71 -5.80
CA ASN A 121 20.43 -6.48 -5.52
C ASN A 121 20.03 -7.44 -6.65
N TYR A 122 20.29 -7.10 -7.91
CA TYR A 122 19.76 -7.80 -9.09
C TYR A 122 20.82 -8.23 -10.11
N GLY A 123 22.11 -7.96 -9.84
CA GLY A 123 23.22 -8.39 -10.68
C GLY A 123 23.72 -7.34 -11.69
N SER A 124 24.81 -7.67 -12.39
CA SER A 124 25.64 -6.73 -13.17
C SER A 124 24.98 -6.07 -14.39
N ASN A 125 23.82 -6.55 -14.84
CA ASN A 125 23.15 -6.03 -16.04
C ASN A 125 22.77 -4.52 -15.93
N TYR A 126 22.59 -4.04 -14.71
CA TYR A 126 22.26 -2.63 -14.46
C TYR A 126 23.48 -1.70 -14.51
N ALA A 127 24.70 -2.23 -14.43
CA ALA A 127 25.93 -1.45 -14.55
C ALA A 127 26.18 -0.92 -15.97
N GLU A 128 25.53 -1.50 -16.99
CA GLU A 128 25.66 -1.12 -18.39
C GLU A 128 24.58 -0.14 -18.88
N MET A 129 23.64 0.24 -18.01
CA MET A 129 22.58 1.18 -18.37
C MET A 129 23.16 2.59 -18.57
N SER A 130 22.83 3.25 -19.67
CA SER A 130 23.20 4.66 -19.88
C SER A 130 22.26 5.59 -19.10
N LEU A 131 22.78 6.76 -18.69
CA LEU A 131 21.96 7.80 -18.06
C LEU A 131 20.76 8.20 -18.95
N GLU A 132 20.97 8.34 -20.27
CA GLU A 132 19.92 8.69 -21.20
C GLU A 132 18.80 7.64 -21.23
N ALA A 133 19.14 6.35 -21.26
CA ALA A 133 18.17 5.27 -21.18
C ALA A 133 17.41 5.28 -19.85
N PHE A 134 18.12 5.48 -18.74
CA PHE A 134 17.52 5.59 -17.41
C PHE A 134 16.51 6.73 -17.34
N LEU A 135 16.89 7.96 -17.72
CA LEU A 135 16.01 9.14 -17.65
C LEU A 135 14.79 9.02 -18.56
N LYS A 136 14.91 8.25 -19.66
CA LYS A 136 13.82 8.04 -20.62
C LYS A 136 12.81 6.97 -20.16
N THR A 137 13.26 5.96 -19.43
CA THR A 137 12.44 4.77 -19.14
C THR A 137 12.06 4.65 -17.68
N ALA A 138 12.86 5.21 -16.77
CA ALA A 138 12.57 5.12 -15.34
C ALA A 138 11.45 6.08 -14.94
N THR A 139 10.51 5.54 -14.16
CA THR A 139 9.43 6.31 -13.54
C THR A 139 9.55 6.20 -12.02
N PHE A 140 9.04 7.18 -11.33
CA PHE A 140 8.83 7.16 -9.90
C PHE A 140 7.33 7.12 -9.62
N GLY A 141 6.91 6.12 -8.84
CA GLY A 141 5.52 5.99 -8.46
C GLY A 141 5.27 6.58 -7.08
N ASP A 142 4.28 7.44 -6.98
CA ASP A 142 3.86 8.04 -5.73
C ASP A 142 2.34 8.13 -5.63
N TYR A 143 1.83 8.37 -4.43
CA TYR A 143 0.41 8.50 -4.14
C TYR A 143 0.06 9.96 -3.92
N GLU A 144 -0.81 10.49 -4.79
CA GLU A 144 -1.29 11.87 -4.70
C GLU A 144 -2.73 11.93 -4.18
N TYR A 145 -3.02 12.92 -3.34
CA TYR A 145 -4.39 13.22 -2.92
C TYR A 145 -5.18 13.86 -4.04
N VAL A 146 -6.34 13.28 -4.36
CA VAL A 146 -7.24 13.78 -5.41
C VAL A 146 -8.56 14.32 -4.88
N SER A 147 -8.76 14.31 -3.57
CA SER A 147 -9.96 14.85 -2.93
C SER A 147 -9.61 15.60 -1.64
N ASP A 148 -10.53 16.39 -1.15
CA ASP A 148 -10.50 16.87 0.24
C ASP A 148 -10.85 15.73 1.21
N PRO A 149 -10.46 15.87 2.50
CA PRO A 149 -10.87 14.93 3.54
C PRO A 149 -12.38 14.84 3.63
N LYS A 150 -12.90 13.63 3.81
CA LYS A 150 -14.34 13.37 3.97
C LYS A 150 -14.58 12.26 4.97
N TYR A 151 -15.77 12.24 5.58
CA TYR A 151 -16.16 11.13 6.40
C TYR A 151 -16.31 9.86 5.56
N LEU A 152 -15.81 8.76 6.09
CA LEU A 152 -15.95 7.45 5.47
C LEU A 152 -17.41 7.00 5.51
N SER A 153 -17.88 6.46 4.39
CA SER A 153 -19.28 6.02 4.21
C SER A 153 -19.48 4.53 4.46
N GLU A 154 -18.42 3.74 4.40
CA GLU A 154 -18.45 2.30 4.63
C GLU A 154 -17.84 1.99 6.00
N VAL A 155 -18.09 0.75 6.47
CA VAL A 155 -17.51 0.22 7.71
C VAL A 155 -16.45 -0.83 7.40
N ILE A 156 -16.52 -1.45 6.22
CA ILE A 156 -15.61 -2.51 5.78
C ILE A 156 -14.81 -2.00 4.60
N TYR A 157 -13.48 -2.12 4.69
CA TYR A 157 -12.52 -1.74 3.66
C TYR A 157 -11.52 -2.87 3.43
N ASP A 158 -11.04 -3.03 2.21
CA ASP A 158 -9.93 -3.93 1.91
C ASP A 158 -8.62 -3.26 2.25
N LEU A 159 -7.63 -4.07 2.66
CA LEU A 159 -6.29 -3.62 2.99
C LEU A 159 -5.37 -3.87 1.79
N PRO A 160 -4.87 -2.80 1.12
CA PRO A 160 -4.00 -2.96 -0.04
C PRO A 160 -2.56 -3.35 0.31
N MET A 161 -2.20 -3.35 1.59
CA MET A 161 -0.87 -3.71 2.12
C MET A 161 0.27 -2.86 1.53
N ILE A 162 0.10 -1.53 1.53
CA ILE A 162 1.07 -0.57 0.98
C ILE A 162 1.49 0.53 1.96
N GLY A 163 0.76 0.70 3.07
CA GLY A 163 0.99 1.75 4.07
C GLY A 163 1.21 1.23 5.48
N ALA A 164 0.73 1.99 6.47
CA ALA A 164 0.88 1.64 7.88
C ALA A 164 0.05 0.40 8.28
N GLU A 165 -0.98 0.05 7.54
CA GLU A 165 -1.79 -1.15 7.77
C GLU A 165 -0.95 -2.44 7.71
N VAL A 166 0.10 -2.47 6.88
CA VAL A 166 1.06 -3.60 6.85
C VAL A 166 1.71 -3.81 8.21
N LEU A 167 2.13 -2.72 8.86
CA LEU A 167 2.77 -2.78 10.18
C LEU A 167 1.82 -3.24 11.26
N ASP A 168 0.53 -2.87 11.17
CA ASP A 168 -0.49 -3.32 12.11
C ASP A 168 -0.76 -4.82 11.97
N VAL A 169 -0.86 -5.31 10.73
CA VAL A 169 -1.02 -6.74 10.43
C VAL A 169 0.23 -7.54 10.84
N GLN A 170 1.44 -7.04 10.55
CA GLN A 170 2.70 -7.65 10.99
C GLN A 170 2.81 -7.70 12.53
N ARG A 171 2.35 -6.64 13.20
CA ARG A 171 2.32 -6.61 14.67
C ARG A 171 1.40 -7.68 15.22
N LEU A 172 0.19 -7.81 14.66
CA LEU A 172 -0.75 -8.86 15.04
C LEU A 172 -0.17 -10.25 14.82
N TYR A 173 0.46 -10.49 13.67
CA TYR A 173 1.16 -11.74 13.37
C TYR A 173 2.26 -12.05 14.39
N SER A 174 3.12 -11.08 14.69
CA SER A 174 4.21 -11.23 15.64
C SER A 174 3.71 -11.58 17.05
N ILE A 175 2.68 -10.87 17.54
CA ILE A 175 2.07 -11.12 18.84
C ILE A 175 1.52 -12.55 18.90
N ASN A 176 0.82 -13.02 17.87
CA ASN A 176 0.26 -14.37 17.83
C ASN A 176 1.34 -15.45 17.71
N LYS A 177 2.52 -15.13 17.17
CA LYS A 177 3.70 -16.03 17.18
C LYS A 177 4.50 -15.97 18.48
N GLY A 178 4.13 -15.10 19.43
CA GLY A 178 4.85 -14.88 20.69
C GLY A 178 6.13 -14.07 20.56
N TYR A 179 6.27 -13.29 19.47
CA TYR A 179 7.41 -12.40 19.26
C TYR A 179 7.12 -11.01 19.81
N GLU A 180 8.17 -10.32 20.25
CA GLU A 180 8.08 -8.90 20.57
C GLU A 180 7.86 -8.09 19.29
N SER A 181 6.83 -7.24 19.30
CA SER A 181 6.55 -6.34 18.21
C SER A 181 7.46 -5.11 18.28
N LYS A 182 8.23 -4.85 17.23
CA LYS A 182 8.97 -3.59 17.10
C LYS A 182 8.00 -2.44 16.83
N GLY A 183 8.18 -1.32 17.51
CA GLY A 183 7.38 -0.10 17.36
C GLY A 183 7.73 0.67 16.07
N LEU A 184 7.58 0.02 14.91
CA LEU A 184 7.76 0.69 13.62
C LEU A 184 6.57 1.60 13.32
N ILE A 185 6.83 2.75 12.71
CA ILE A 185 5.83 3.74 12.29
C ILE A 185 6.02 3.98 10.79
N ASN A 186 4.92 4.06 10.07
CA ASN A 186 4.88 4.50 8.68
C ASN A 186 4.11 5.82 8.61
N LEU A 187 4.79 6.89 8.25
CA LEU A 187 4.22 8.25 8.20
C LEU A 187 3.19 8.44 7.07
N ASN A 188 3.15 7.52 6.11
CA ASN A 188 2.14 7.57 5.04
C ASN A 188 0.74 7.18 5.53
N GLY A 189 0.63 6.61 6.75
CA GLY A 189 -0.63 6.19 7.32
C GLY A 189 -1.21 4.91 6.69
N PRO A 190 -2.34 4.40 7.21
CA PRO A 190 -3.02 3.25 6.66
C PRO A 190 -3.76 3.61 5.37
N PHE A 191 -3.66 2.71 4.39
CA PHE A 191 -4.44 2.77 3.17
C PHE A 191 -5.60 1.78 3.23
N LEU A 192 -6.73 2.23 2.75
CA LEU A 192 -7.98 1.48 2.68
C LEU A 192 -8.46 1.47 1.23
N LYS A 193 -9.07 0.37 0.80
CA LYS A 193 -9.72 0.29 -0.50
C LYS A 193 -11.23 0.06 -0.32
N ASP A 194 -12.05 0.93 -0.88
CA ASP A 194 -13.50 0.78 -0.84
C ASP A 194 -13.99 -0.28 -1.84
N LYS A 195 -15.31 -0.56 -1.84
CA LYS A 195 -15.92 -1.52 -2.77
C LYS A 195 -15.77 -1.15 -4.25
N SER A 196 -15.60 0.13 -4.55
CA SER A 196 -15.41 0.60 -5.92
C SER A 196 -13.94 0.49 -6.37
N GLY A 197 -13.05 0.07 -5.47
CA GLY A 197 -11.61 -0.03 -5.72
C GLY A 197 -10.85 1.26 -5.48
N LYS A 198 -11.49 2.32 -4.96
CA LYS A 198 -10.84 3.59 -4.66
C LYS A 198 -9.93 3.45 -3.46
N LEU A 199 -8.72 3.99 -3.60
CA LEU A 199 -7.74 4.06 -2.54
C LEU A 199 -8.01 5.27 -1.65
N ILE A 200 -8.04 5.05 -0.35
CA ILE A 200 -8.33 6.06 0.66
C ILE A 200 -7.25 5.99 1.73
N ASN A 201 -6.61 7.10 2.01
CA ASN A 201 -5.72 7.22 3.15
C ASN A 201 -6.52 7.63 4.39
N LEU A 202 -6.37 6.90 5.48
CA LEU A 202 -7.06 7.19 6.73
C LEU A 202 -6.41 8.39 7.42
N MET A 203 -7.23 9.35 7.82
CA MET A 203 -6.78 10.64 8.33
C MET A 203 -7.22 10.86 9.78
N GLU A 204 -6.37 11.56 10.53
CA GLU A 204 -6.64 11.98 11.89
C GLU A 204 -6.56 13.52 11.99
N ALA A 205 -7.39 14.13 12.86
CA ALA A 205 -7.37 15.55 13.09
C ALA A 205 -6.25 15.94 14.06
N PHE A 206 -5.57 17.06 13.81
CA PHE A 206 -4.54 17.62 14.70
C PHE A 206 -5.05 17.92 16.11
N ASP A 207 -6.32 18.33 16.22
CA ASP A 207 -6.96 18.55 17.52
C ASP A 207 -8.45 18.16 17.49
N HIS A 208 -9.05 18.05 18.68
CA HIS A 208 -10.48 17.75 18.81
C HIS A 208 -11.42 18.85 18.28
N LYS A 209 -10.94 20.10 18.14
CA LYS A 209 -11.73 21.20 17.61
C LYS A 209 -11.85 21.13 16.10
N SER A 210 -10.82 20.64 15.43
CA SER A 210 -10.78 20.43 13.98
C SER A 210 -11.77 19.37 13.50
N ARG A 211 -12.25 18.50 14.39
CA ARG A 211 -13.31 17.51 14.10
C ARG A 211 -14.69 18.11 13.84
N LYS A 212 -14.88 19.41 14.14
CA LYS A 212 -16.13 20.10 13.85
C LYS A 212 -16.10 20.55 12.39
N SER A 213 -16.93 19.91 11.54
CA SER A 213 -17.09 20.36 10.17
C SER A 213 -17.61 21.81 10.17
N SER A 214 -16.92 22.69 9.46
CA SER A 214 -17.51 23.93 9.00
C SER A 214 -18.58 23.61 7.97
N ALA A 215 -19.52 24.53 7.71
CA ALA A 215 -20.51 24.38 6.65
C ALA A 215 -19.89 24.18 5.25
N SER A 216 -18.60 24.42 5.09
CA SER A 216 -17.79 24.30 3.88
C SER A 216 -17.05 22.96 3.71
N GLY A 217 -17.21 21.98 4.65
CA GLY A 217 -16.49 20.70 4.60
C GLY A 217 -15.34 20.61 5.61
N LEU A 218 -14.52 19.55 5.49
CA LEU A 218 -13.33 19.32 6.32
C LEU A 218 -12.13 20.01 5.66
N ASP A 219 -11.47 20.90 6.40
CA ASP A 219 -10.28 21.60 5.90
C ASP A 219 -9.07 20.66 5.87
N PRO A 220 -8.45 20.45 4.68
CA PRO A 220 -7.29 19.54 4.54
C PRO A 220 -6.11 19.86 5.45
N MET A 221 -5.94 21.13 5.83
CA MET A 221 -4.85 21.58 6.69
C MET A 221 -4.99 21.12 8.15
N ASN A 222 -6.18 20.67 8.53
CA ASN A 222 -6.47 20.20 9.88
C ASN A 222 -6.35 18.68 10.05
N TYR A 223 -5.95 17.97 9.01
CA TYR A 223 -5.88 16.50 8.98
C TYR A 223 -4.52 16.02 8.49
N PHE A 224 -4.05 14.93 9.08
CA PHE A 224 -2.82 14.24 8.70
C PHE A 224 -3.08 12.72 8.66
N PRO A 225 -2.23 11.92 7.98
CA PRO A 225 -2.36 10.46 7.96
C PRO A 225 -2.30 9.89 9.37
N CYS A 226 -3.19 8.97 9.72
CA CYS A 226 -3.13 8.22 10.96
C CYS A 226 -1.82 7.44 11.06
N ASP A 227 -1.32 7.19 12.28
CA ASP A 227 -0.13 6.35 12.48
C ASP A 227 -0.44 4.86 12.36
N ARG A 228 -1.71 4.47 12.52
CA ARG A 228 -2.20 3.07 12.51
C ARG A 228 -3.70 2.98 12.23
N LEU A 229 -4.17 1.74 12.07
CA LEU A 229 -5.60 1.44 12.05
C LEU A 229 -6.26 1.81 13.39
N PRO A 230 -7.54 2.25 13.39
CA PRO A 230 -8.26 2.60 14.62
C PRO A 230 -8.26 1.44 15.62
N THR A 231 -8.12 1.78 16.89
CA THR A 231 -8.26 0.81 17.99
C THR A 231 -9.61 0.10 17.88
N HIS A 232 -9.65 -1.20 18.17
CA HIS A 232 -10.83 -2.06 18.02
C HIS A 232 -11.30 -2.30 16.57
N SER A 233 -10.49 -1.97 15.56
CA SER A 233 -10.71 -2.50 14.22
C SER A 233 -10.53 -4.02 14.21
N GLU A 234 -11.35 -4.70 13.42
CA GLU A 234 -11.31 -6.15 13.30
C GLU A 234 -10.79 -6.53 11.92
N LEU A 235 -9.85 -7.48 11.86
CA LEU A 235 -9.37 -8.08 10.62
C LEU A 235 -10.26 -9.26 10.21
N GLY A 236 -10.42 -9.44 8.93
CA GLY A 236 -11.21 -10.53 8.34
C GLY A 236 -11.31 -10.37 6.83
N PHE A 237 -12.44 -10.75 6.27
CA PHE A 237 -12.64 -10.78 4.83
C PHE A 237 -14.01 -10.24 4.42
N ARG A 238 -14.05 -9.57 3.29
CA ARG A 238 -15.26 -9.51 2.48
C ARG A 238 -15.50 -10.92 1.89
N PRO A 239 -16.75 -11.41 1.86
CA PRO A 239 -17.05 -12.74 1.30
C PRO A 239 -16.52 -12.95 -0.11
N GLU A 240 -16.58 -11.91 -0.95
CA GLU A 240 -16.07 -11.93 -2.31
C GLU A 240 -14.56 -12.19 -2.41
N ASN A 241 -13.77 -11.63 -1.48
CA ASN A 241 -12.32 -11.84 -1.44
C ASN A 241 -11.98 -13.29 -1.08
N LEU A 242 -12.69 -13.85 -0.09
CA LEU A 242 -12.50 -15.24 0.32
C LEU A 242 -12.88 -16.21 -0.80
N ILE A 243 -14.03 -15.98 -1.47
CA ILE A 243 -14.47 -16.80 -2.62
C ILE A 243 -13.47 -16.70 -3.79
N ALA A 244 -12.91 -15.51 -4.04
CA ALA A 244 -11.90 -15.32 -5.07
C ALA A 244 -10.65 -16.15 -4.78
N PHE A 245 -10.19 -16.15 -3.53
CA PHE A 245 -9.07 -16.96 -3.08
C PHE A 245 -9.37 -18.46 -3.21
N GLU A 246 -10.51 -18.94 -2.73
CA GLU A 246 -10.95 -20.35 -2.86
C GLU A 246 -10.87 -20.83 -4.32
N ARG A 247 -11.32 -19.98 -5.25
CA ARG A 247 -11.29 -20.30 -6.68
C ARG A 247 -9.87 -20.30 -7.25
N SER A 248 -9.02 -19.38 -6.81
CA SER A 248 -7.63 -19.32 -7.29
C SER A 248 -6.86 -20.59 -6.93
N VAL A 249 -7.00 -21.06 -5.69
CA VAL A 249 -6.34 -22.27 -5.21
C VAL A 249 -6.94 -23.53 -5.85
N SER A 250 -8.27 -23.61 -5.98
CA SER A 250 -8.93 -24.78 -6.58
C SER A 250 -8.63 -24.96 -8.08
N ASN A 251 -8.21 -23.90 -8.77
CA ASN A 251 -7.83 -23.95 -10.18
C ASN A 251 -6.32 -24.20 -10.41
N VAL A 252 -5.52 -24.31 -9.35
CA VAL A 252 -4.12 -24.76 -9.47
C VAL A 252 -4.12 -26.24 -9.79
N PRO A 253 -3.57 -26.69 -10.93
CA PRO A 253 -3.48 -28.12 -11.25
C PRO A 253 -2.65 -28.83 -10.17
N ASP A 254 -3.13 -30.00 -9.73
CA ASP A 254 -2.46 -30.81 -8.71
C ASP A 254 -0.98 -30.99 -9.09
N VAL A 255 -0.06 -30.68 -8.19
CA VAL A 255 1.40 -30.71 -8.44
C VAL A 255 1.87 -32.13 -8.89
N LYS A 256 1.05 -33.16 -8.70
CA LYS A 256 1.30 -34.50 -9.20
C LYS A 256 1.29 -34.58 -10.72
N ASP A 257 0.55 -33.69 -11.42
CA ASP A 257 0.52 -33.60 -12.88
C ASP A 257 1.45 -32.51 -13.44
N ALA A 258 1.97 -31.63 -12.61
CA ALA A 258 2.81 -30.49 -13.02
C ALA A 258 4.30 -30.87 -13.25
N GLY A 259 4.70 -32.10 -12.99
CA GLY A 259 6.10 -32.57 -13.14
C GLY A 259 6.68 -32.45 -14.55
N LEU A 260 5.86 -32.20 -15.56
CA LEU A 260 6.29 -32.01 -16.94
C LEU A 260 6.17 -30.58 -17.46
N SER A 261 5.29 -29.76 -16.89
CA SER A 261 5.07 -28.37 -17.36
C SER A 261 6.07 -27.36 -16.82
N LEU A 262 6.63 -27.59 -15.63
CA LEU A 262 7.62 -26.69 -15.02
C LEU A 262 9.01 -26.78 -15.69
N LEU A 263 9.32 -27.90 -16.38
CA LEU A 263 10.58 -28.07 -17.12
C LEU A 263 10.59 -27.30 -18.45
N VAL A 264 9.44 -26.93 -19.00
CA VAL A 264 9.35 -26.20 -20.28
C VAL A 264 9.38 -24.68 -20.08
N GLY A 265 8.91 -24.17 -18.94
CA GLY A 265 8.93 -22.74 -18.61
C GLY A 265 10.29 -22.18 -18.17
N ALA A 266 11.26 -23.04 -17.83
CA ALA A 266 12.61 -22.65 -17.43
C ALA A 266 13.63 -22.63 -18.60
N MET A 267 13.19 -22.95 -19.83
CA MET A 267 14.03 -22.99 -21.04
C MET A 267 13.62 -21.99 -22.14
N LEU A 268 12.75 -21.05 -21.84
CA LEU A 268 12.43 -19.88 -22.68
C LEU A 268 12.69 -18.61 -21.89
#